data_659726bcd07f875ef2cb424b524241c6
#
_entry.id   659726bcd07f875ef2cb424b524241c6
#
_cell.length_a   1.000
_cell.length_b   1.000
_cell.length_c   1.000
_cell.angle_alpha   90.00
_cell.angle_beta   90.00
_cell.angle_gamma   90.00
#
_symmetry.space_group_name_H-M   'P 1'
#
loop_
_entity.id
_entity.type
_entity.pdbx_description
1 polymer ?
#
loop_
_entity_poly.entity_id
_entity_poly.type
_entity_poly.pdbx_seq_one_letter_code
_entity_poly.pdbx_strand_id
1 'polypeptide(L)'
;YEISRALTGTDRDEAPLDVRDRARSLNKFGIVNLVATGPLAELPAGRSNITVRLSGDTRDLSSRTFRPELLTETDLGRDRLGASTNVDLPVARRNGPLSALGNLTLNGNAEVEHLSDFGTLWTYGGGLTWSPAERLNLIASFTREEGAPGLEQLGNPVLETPNTRIFDFVTGQTALVTAVTGGNPDLLADSRTVWKLGGTWRPFEKTDLDLRMDYT
;
A
#
# COMPACT_ATOMS: atom_id res chain seq x y z
N TYR A 1 -16.84 -13.10 -4.58
CA TYR A 1 -17.50 -12.71 -3.33
C TYR A 1 -18.96 -12.41 -3.60
N GLU A 2 -19.87 -13.05 -2.88
CA GLU A 2 -21.32 -12.88 -3.02
C GLU A 2 -21.94 -12.65 -1.63
N ILE A 3 -22.71 -11.59 -1.50
CA ILE A 3 -23.51 -11.30 -0.30
C ILE A 3 -24.99 -11.29 -0.71
N SER A 4 -25.80 -12.08 -0.01
CA SER A 4 -27.25 -11.98 -0.11
C SER A 4 -27.86 -11.68 1.26
N ARG A 5 -28.77 -10.73 1.32
CA ARG A 5 -29.47 -10.32 2.54
C ARG A 5 -30.97 -10.40 2.32
N ALA A 6 -31.65 -11.09 3.21
CA ALA A 6 -33.11 -11.10 3.26
C ALA A 6 -33.59 -9.98 4.20
N LEU A 7 -34.43 -9.09 3.72
CA LEU A 7 -35.14 -8.11 4.52
C LEU A 7 -36.49 -8.72 4.93
N THR A 8 -36.66 -8.97 6.23
CA THR A 8 -37.94 -9.37 6.81
C THR A 8 -38.62 -8.14 7.40
N GLY A 9 -39.75 -7.73 6.84
CA GLY A 9 -40.61 -6.72 7.44
C GLY A 9 -41.34 -7.28 8.67
N THR A 10 -41.47 -6.44 9.71
CA THR A 10 -42.11 -6.80 11.00
C THR A 10 -43.52 -6.21 11.13
N ASP A 11 -44.15 -5.77 10.06
CA ASP A 11 -45.54 -5.30 10.12
C ASP A 11 -46.51 -6.50 10.01
N ARG A 12 -47.47 -6.54 10.91
CA ARG A 12 -48.32 -7.72 11.15
C ARG A 12 -49.35 -7.98 10.06
N ASP A 13 -49.56 -7.05 9.15
CA ASP A 13 -50.63 -7.11 8.15
C ASP A 13 -50.19 -7.20 6.68
N GLU A 14 -48.89 -7.19 6.40
CA GLU A 14 -48.38 -7.40 5.06
C GLU A 14 -47.67 -8.74 4.94
N ALA A 15 -47.99 -9.48 3.87
CA ALA A 15 -47.25 -10.69 3.51
C ALA A 15 -45.75 -10.35 3.44
N PRO A 16 -44.86 -11.18 4.04
CA PRO A 16 -43.45 -10.89 4.03
C PRO A 16 -42.96 -10.74 2.58
N LEU A 17 -42.59 -9.53 2.22
CA LEU A 17 -41.90 -9.27 0.97
C LEU A 17 -40.54 -10.01 1.08
N ASP A 18 -40.42 -11.15 0.42
CA ASP A 18 -39.15 -11.88 0.30
C ASP A 18 -38.25 -11.10 -0.68
N VAL A 19 -37.90 -9.91 -0.25
CA VAL A 19 -37.04 -9.00 -0.99
C VAL A 19 -35.60 -9.34 -0.63
N ARG A 20 -34.88 -9.92 -1.58
CA ARG A 20 -33.48 -10.29 -1.42
C ARG A 20 -32.60 -9.31 -2.16
N ASP A 21 -31.85 -8.51 -1.41
CA ASP A 21 -30.72 -7.77 -1.95
C ASP A 21 -29.58 -8.76 -2.24
N ARG A 22 -29.05 -8.71 -3.44
CA ARG A 22 -27.88 -9.50 -3.85
C ARG A 22 -26.81 -8.58 -4.38
N ALA A 23 -25.60 -8.75 -3.89
CA ALA A 23 -24.41 -8.10 -4.44
C ALA A 23 -23.38 -9.17 -4.81
N ARG A 24 -22.81 -9.05 -5.99
CA ARG A 24 -21.75 -9.93 -6.49
C ARG A 24 -20.63 -9.09 -7.04
N SER A 25 -19.40 -9.44 -6.66
CA SER A 25 -18.18 -8.85 -7.22
C SER A 25 -17.28 -9.97 -7.72
N LEU A 26 -16.80 -9.85 -8.95
CA LEU A 26 -15.85 -10.76 -9.57
C LEU A 26 -14.62 -9.96 -9.97
N ASN A 27 -13.47 -10.35 -9.45
CA ASN A 27 -12.17 -9.77 -9.79
C ASN A 27 -11.35 -10.83 -10.54
N LYS A 28 -10.84 -10.46 -11.70
CA LYS A 28 -9.90 -11.27 -12.50
C LYS A 28 -8.61 -10.50 -12.63
N PHE A 29 -7.49 -11.19 -12.57
CA PHE A 29 -6.19 -10.56 -12.72
C PHE A 29 -5.21 -11.49 -13.42
N GLY A 30 -4.28 -10.89 -14.16
CA GLY A 30 -3.11 -11.54 -14.75
C GLY A 30 -1.88 -10.69 -14.46
N ILE A 31 -0.77 -11.31 -14.07
CA ILE A 31 0.48 -10.60 -13.71
C ILE A 31 1.65 -11.29 -14.39
N VAL A 32 2.55 -10.47 -14.97
CA VAL A 32 3.84 -10.90 -15.51
C VAL A 32 4.94 -10.02 -14.92
N ASN A 33 6.00 -10.64 -14.41
CA ASN A 33 7.16 -9.95 -13.86
C ASN A 33 8.44 -10.49 -14.46
N LEU A 34 9.35 -9.59 -14.85
CA LEU A 34 10.71 -9.88 -15.23
C LEU A 34 11.64 -9.15 -14.25
N VAL A 35 12.54 -9.89 -13.62
CA VAL A 35 13.51 -9.35 -12.66
C VAL A 35 14.91 -9.72 -13.09
N ALA A 36 15.79 -8.72 -13.15
CA ALA A 36 17.21 -8.90 -13.38
C ALA A 36 18.00 -8.26 -12.23
N THR A 37 18.94 -9.02 -11.67
CA THR A 37 19.83 -8.54 -10.59
C THR A 37 21.26 -8.82 -10.97
N GLY A 38 22.13 -7.85 -10.74
CA GLY A 38 23.55 -8.01 -11.04
C GLY A 38 24.45 -6.97 -10.37
N PRO A 39 25.74 -7.15 -10.45
CA PRO A 39 26.69 -6.15 -10.01
C PRO A 39 26.66 -4.94 -10.96
N LEU A 40 26.67 -3.72 -10.37
CA LEU A 40 26.71 -2.49 -11.14
C LEU A 40 28.15 -1.99 -11.31
N ALA A 41 28.90 -1.92 -10.21
CA ALA A 41 30.28 -1.45 -10.19
C ALA A 41 31.04 -1.98 -8.97
N GLU A 42 32.36 -1.98 -9.05
CA GLU A 42 33.22 -2.21 -7.90
C GLU A 42 33.59 -0.86 -7.28
N LEU A 43 33.10 -0.64 -6.07
CA LEU A 43 33.39 0.56 -5.26
C LEU A 43 34.49 0.23 -4.24
N PRO A 44 35.19 1.24 -3.70
CA PRO A 44 36.24 1.02 -2.71
C PRO A 44 35.77 0.24 -1.46
N ALA A 45 34.50 0.37 -1.10
CA ALA A 45 33.92 -0.34 0.04
C ALA A 45 33.27 -1.69 -0.32
N GLY A 46 33.26 -2.07 -1.58
CA GLY A 46 32.72 -3.34 -2.04
C GLY A 46 31.91 -3.23 -3.34
N ARG A 47 31.32 -4.32 -3.74
CA ARG A 47 30.54 -4.39 -4.97
C ARG A 47 29.17 -3.76 -4.78
N SER A 48 28.80 -2.84 -5.66
CA SER A 48 27.43 -2.32 -5.75
C SER A 48 26.56 -3.27 -6.57
N ASN A 49 25.29 -3.35 -6.23
CA ASN A 49 24.32 -4.17 -6.92
C ASN A 49 23.16 -3.32 -7.44
N ILE A 50 22.63 -3.74 -8.58
CA ILE A 50 21.42 -3.19 -9.16
C ILE A 50 20.40 -4.30 -9.37
N THR A 51 19.15 -4.00 -9.07
CA THR A 51 18.01 -4.83 -9.42
C THR A 51 17.08 -4.01 -10.28
N VAL A 52 16.70 -4.54 -11.44
CA VAL A 52 15.72 -3.94 -12.35
C VAL A 52 14.54 -4.90 -12.44
N ARG A 53 13.33 -4.36 -12.34
CA ARG A 53 12.10 -5.12 -12.53
C ARG A 53 11.25 -4.43 -13.59
N LEU A 54 10.71 -5.25 -14.48
CA LEU A 54 9.63 -4.89 -15.39
C LEU A 54 8.39 -5.67 -14.99
N SER A 55 7.26 -5.02 -14.88
CA SER A 55 5.99 -5.63 -14.51
C SER A 55 4.89 -5.21 -15.46
N GLY A 56 4.00 -6.14 -15.76
CA GLY A 56 2.76 -5.88 -16.48
C GLY A 56 1.64 -6.63 -15.79
N ASP A 57 0.52 -5.98 -15.54
CA ASP A 57 -0.67 -6.63 -15.03
C ASP A 57 -1.94 -6.06 -15.66
N THR A 58 -2.94 -6.92 -15.74
CA THR A 58 -4.29 -6.58 -16.13
C THR A 58 -5.26 -7.02 -15.04
N ARG A 59 -6.23 -6.20 -14.74
CA ARG A 59 -7.26 -6.45 -13.73
C ARG A 59 -8.62 -6.02 -14.26
N ASP A 60 -9.61 -6.90 -14.08
CA ASP A 60 -10.99 -6.64 -14.38
C ASP A 60 -11.84 -6.83 -13.14
N LEU A 61 -12.65 -5.84 -12.79
CA LEU A 61 -13.65 -5.90 -11.74
C LEU A 61 -15.04 -5.76 -12.36
N SER A 62 -15.87 -6.80 -12.18
CA SER A 62 -17.30 -6.76 -12.52
C SER A 62 -18.11 -6.86 -11.24
N SER A 63 -18.94 -5.87 -10.98
CA SER A 63 -19.79 -5.85 -9.81
C SER A 63 -21.26 -5.63 -10.18
N ARG A 64 -22.15 -6.37 -9.51
CA ARG A 64 -23.60 -6.29 -9.71
C ARG A 64 -24.29 -6.19 -8.37
N THR A 65 -25.18 -5.22 -8.24
CA THR A 65 -26.12 -5.12 -7.12
C THR A 65 -27.52 -5.22 -7.64
N PHE A 66 -28.25 -6.18 -7.14
CA PHE A 66 -29.68 -6.35 -7.41
C PHE A 66 -30.47 -5.92 -6.18
N ARG A 67 -31.31 -4.90 -6.37
CA ARG A 67 -32.35 -4.48 -5.43
C ARG A 67 -33.68 -4.51 -6.15
N PRO A 68 -34.83 -4.67 -5.44
CA PRO A 68 -36.12 -4.48 -6.07
C PRO A 68 -36.18 -3.09 -6.71
N GLU A 69 -36.44 -3.05 -7.99
CA GLU A 69 -36.52 -1.83 -8.82
C GLU A 69 -35.18 -1.20 -9.23
N LEU A 70 -34.00 -1.69 -8.76
CA LEU A 70 -32.71 -1.14 -9.14
C LEU A 70 -31.66 -2.24 -9.39
N LEU A 71 -31.21 -2.35 -10.63
CA LEU A 71 -30.02 -3.12 -10.98
C LEU A 71 -28.87 -2.14 -11.24
N THR A 72 -27.83 -2.21 -10.45
CA THR A 72 -26.59 -1.47 -10.69
C THR A 72 -25.50 -2.45 -11.10
N GLU A 73 -24.90 -2.18 -12.25
CA GLU A 73 -23.78 -2.95 -12.79
C GLU A 73 -22.61 -2.00 -13.04
N THR A 74 -21.42 -2.41 -12.60
CA THR A 74 -20.19 -1.65 -12.78
C THR A 74 -19.11 -2.61 -13.27
N ASP A 75 -18.54 -2.30 -14.41
CA ASP A 75 -17.39 -3.01 -15.00
C ASP A 75 -16.21 -2.04 -15.09
N LEU A 76 -15.13 -2.38 -14.42
CA LEU A 76 -13.88 -1.61 -14.41
C LEU A 76 -12.74 -2.50 -14.84
N GLY A 77 -11.88 -1.98 -15.72
CA GLY A 77 -10.65 -2.62 -16.15
C GLY A 77 -9.47 -1.70 -15.94
N ARG A 78 -8.32 -2.28 -15.56
CA ARG A 78 -7.06 -1.56 -15.45
C ARG A 78 -5.93 -2.41 -15.98
N ASP A 79 -5.22 -1.86 -16.94
CA ASP A 79 -3.93 -2.36 -17.38
C ASP A 79 -2.83 -1.51 -16.75
N ARG A 80 -1.79 -2.17 -16.24
CA ARG A 80 -0.62 -1.52 -15.66
C ARG A 80 0.65 -2.05 -16.31
N LEU A 81 1.53 -1.13 -16.67
CA LEU A 81 2.91 -1.40 -17.05
C LEU A 81 3.84 -0.63 -16.14
N GLY A 82 4.78 -1.32 -15.49
CA GLY A 82 5.70 -0.73 -14.53
C GLY A 82 7.15 -1.10 -14.80
N ALA A 83 8.05 -0.18 -14.46
CA ALA A 83 9.47 -0.40 -14.42
C ALA A 83 10.04 0.14 -13.11
N SER A 84 10.80 -0.68 -12.39
CA SER A 84 11.46 -0.25 -11.16
C SER A 84 12.92 -0.62 -11.13
N THR A 85 13.69 0.18 -10.40
CA THR A 85 15.11 -0.08 -10.13
C THR A 85 15.41 0.13 -8.66
N ASN A 86 16.30 -0.71 -8.15
CA ASN A 86 16.89 -0.56 -6.84
C ASN A 86 18.41 -0.68 -6.96
N VAL A 87 19.12 0.21 -6.26
CA VAL A 87 20.60 0.24 -6.28
C VAL A 87 21.11 0.27 -4.85
N ASP A 88 22.04 -0.61 -4.53
CA ASP A 88 22.77 -0.65 -3.27
C ASP A 88 24.23 -0.27 -3.49
N LEU A 89 24.69 0.76 -2.76
CA LEU A 89 26.00 1.37 -2.88
C LEU A 89 26.77 1.29 -1.56
N PRO A 90 27.68 0.34 -1.37
CA PRO A 90 28.60 0.35 -0.23
C PRO A 90 29.63 1.48 -0.42
N VAL A 91 29.56 2.52 0.43
CA VAL A 91 30.39 3.73 0.32
C VAL A 91 31.66 3.62 1.17
N ALA A 92 31.54 3.12 2.41
CA ALA A 92 32.65 3.01 3.34
C ALA A 92 32.59 1.70 4.12
N ARG A 93 33.78 1.16 4.43
CA ARG A 93 33.96 0.02 5.34
C ARG A 93 35.11 0.31 6.30
N ARG A 94 35.00 -0.16 7.56
CA ARG A 94 36.01 0.05 8.61
C ARG A 94 37.42 -0.43 8.25
N ASN A 95 37.52 -1.46 7.43
CA ASN A 95 38.80 -2.06 7.02
C ASN A 95 39.18 -1.69 5.57
N GLY A 96 38.68 -0.56 5.06
CA GLY A 96 38.91 -0.13 3.70
C GLY A 96 39.23 1.36 3.57
N PRO A 97 39.30 1.86 2.33
CA PRO A 97 39.31 3.29 2.08
C PRO A 97 38.09 3.93 2.75
N LEU A 98 38.24 5.14 3.28
CA LEU A 98 37.20 5.86 4.04
C LEU A 98 36.84 5.18 5.38
N SER A 99 37.76 4.41 5.98
CA SER A 99 37.55 3.73 7.27
C SER A 99 37.13 4.66 8.40
N ALA A 100 37.52 5.94 8.35
CA ALA A 100 37.11 6.96 9.31
C ALA A 100 35.59 7.17 9.39
N LEU A 101 34.85 6.86 8.31
CA LEU A 101 33.40 6.91 8.30
C LEU A 101 32.73 5.66 8.91
N GLY A 102 33.50 4.62 9.23
CA GLY A 102 32.96 3.33 9.64
C GLY A 102 32.34 2.55 8.49
N ASN A 103 31.20 1.92 8.70
CA ASN A 103 30.45 1.24 7.63
C ASN A 103 29.31 2.15 7.18
N LEU A 104 29.28 2.47 5.89
CA LEU A 104 28.23 3.28 5.27
C LEU A 104 27.76 2.63 3.98
N THR A 105 26.46 2.36 3.89
CA THR A 105 25.79 1.88 2.70
C THR A 105 24.65 2.85 2.36
N LEU A 106 24.57 3.25 1.10
CA LEU A 106 23.44 4.00 0.54
C LEU A 106 22.60 3.06 -0.29
N ASN A 107 21.30 3.29 -0.30
CA ASN A 107 20.40 2.65 -1.24
C ASN A 107 19.50 3.69 -1.91
N GLY A 108 19.10 3.40 -3.14
CA GLY A 108 18.17 4.22 -3.91
C GLY A 108 17.20 3.35 -4.67
N ASN A 109 15.96 3.77 -4.75
CA ASN A 109 14.93 3.10 -5.54
C ASN A 109 14.11 4.10 -6.32
N ALA A 110 13.70 3.72 -7.51
CA ALA A 110 12.79 4.47 -8.35
C ALA A 110 11.87 3.49 -9.08
N GLU A 111 10.62 3.85 -9.19
CA GLU A 111 9.60 3.13 -9.93
C GLU A 111 8.75 4.12 -10.72
N VAL A 112 8.45 3.75 -11.95
CA VAL A 112 7.46 4.40 -12.79
C VAL A 112 6.45 3.36 -13.21
N GLU A 113 5.19 3.68 -13.07
CA GLU A 113 4.11 2.85 -13.55
C GLU A 113 3.12 3.67 -14.37
N HIS A 114 2.58 3.04 -15.41
CA HIS A 114 1.53 3.63 -16.23
C HIS A 114 0.27 2.78 -16.13
N LEU A 115 -0.80 3.41 -15.67
CA LEU A 115 -2.12 2.82 -15.52
C LEU A 115 -3.04 3.35 -16.61
N SER A 116 -3.88 2.49 -17.18
CA SER A 116 -4.81 2.86 -18.25
C SER A 116 -5.84 3.92 -17.82
N ASP A 117 -6.15 4.01 -16.53
CA ASP A 117 -7.18 4.87 -15.95
C ASP A 117 -6.63 6.08 -15.15
N PHE A 118 -5.44 5.98 -14.56
CA PHE A 118 -4.81 7.04 -13.76
C PHE A 118 -3.54 7.65 -14.37
N GLY A 119 -3.11 7.15 -15.55
CA GLY A 119 -1.91 7.65 -16.21
C GLY A 119 -0.62 7.21 -15.52
N THR A 120 0.37 8.09 -15.49
CA THR A 120 1.71 7.76 -14.99
C THR A 120 1.90 8.21 -13.56
N LEU A 121 2.30 7.27 -12.71
CA LEU A 121 2.60 7.47 -11.29
C LEU A 121 4.07 7.17 -11.02
N TRP A 122 4.61 7.86 -10.03
CA TRP A 122 6.01 7.75 -9.66
C TRP A 122 6.17 7.38 -8.19
N THR A 123 7.08 6.45 -7.95
CA THR A 123 7.59 6.17 -6.61
C THR A 123 9.09 6.28 -6.63
N TYR A 124 9.66 7.02 -5.70
CA TYR A 124 11.10 7.10 -5.54
C TYR A 124 11.49 7.30 -4.09
N GLY A 125 12.68 6.85 -3.78
CA GLY A 125 13.20 6.95 -2.43
C GLY A 125 14.68 6.64 -2.36
N GLY A 126 15.19 6.79 -1.17
CA GLY A 126 16.55 6.44 -0.85
C GLY A 126 16.74 6.32 0.64
N GLY A 127 17.83 5.70 1.00
CA GLY A 127 18.16 5.50 2.40
C GLY A 127 19.64 5.32 2.62
N LEU A 128 20.01 5.35 3.87
CA LEU A 128 21.35 5.05 4.33
C LEU A 128 21.31 4.15 5.56
N THR A 129 22.28 3.27 5.62
CA THR A 129 22.64 2.55 6.84
C THR A 129 24.05 2.93 7.18
N TRP A 130 24.23 3.51 8.37
CA TRP A 130 25.50 4.05 8.80
C TRP A 130 25.88 3.53 10.19
N SER A 131 27.03 2.88 10.26
CA SER A 131 27.62 2.41 11.52
C SER A 131 28.96 3.07 11.74
N PRO A 132 28.98 4.33 12.26
CA PRO A 132 30.24 5.07 12.52
C PRO A 132 31.12 4.38 13.56
N ALA A 133 30.51 3.73 14.53
CA ALA A 133 31.16 2.93 15.55
C ALA A 133 30.57 1.52 15.60
N GLU A 134 31.30 0.55 16.20
CA GLU A 134 30.86 -0.86 16.26
C GLU A 134 29.52 -1.07 16.95
N ARG A 135 29.16 -0.14 17.82
CA ARG A 135 28.00 -0.23 18.69
C ARG A 135 26.92 0.77 18.38
N LEU A 136 27.11 1.57 17.32
CA LEU A 136 26.14 2.55 16.87
C LEU A 136 25.74 2.23 15.43
N ASN A 137 24.47 1.99 15.24
CA ASN A 137 23.87 1.80 13.90
C ASN A 137 22.74 2.80 13.70
N LEU A 138 22.81 3.55 12.64
CA LEU A 138 21.85 4.57 12.25
C LEU A 138 21.24 4.21 10.90
N ILE A 139 19.95 4.40 10.77
CA ILE A 139 19.19 4.17 9.53
C ILE A 139 18.38 5.44 9.26
N ALA A 140 18.45 5.93 8.04
CA ALA A 140 17.57 6.97 7.58
C ALA A 140 17.02 6.59 6.21
N SER A 141 15.74 6.85 5.98
CA SER A 141 15.14 6.65 4.66
C SER A 141 14.07 7.69 4.38
N PHE A 142 13.89 7.94 3.10
CA PHE A 142 12.90 8.80 2.52
C PHE A 142 12.22 8.05 1.39
N THR A 143 10.91 8.12 1.31
CA THR A 143 10.13 7.58 0.20
C THR A 143 9.01 8.55 -0.16
N ARG A 144 8.86 8.83 -1.45
CA ARG A 144 7.69 9.48 -2.01
C ARG A 144 7.02 8.51 -2.97
N GLU A 145 5.74 8.30 -2.76
CA GLU A 145 4.91 7.34 -3.49
C GLU A 145 3.65 8.05 -3.98
N GLU A 146 3.31 7.85 -5.23
CA GLU A 146 2.02 8.19 -5.81
C GLU A 146 1.24 6.89 -6.02
N GLY A 147 -0.03 6.87 -5.64
CA GLY A 147 -0.85 5.67 -5.68
C GLY A 147 -2.23 5.91 -6.26
N ALA A 148 -2.69 5.01 -7.12
CA ALA A 148 -4.06 4.99 -7.59
C ALA A 148 -4.95 4.16 -6.65
N PRO A 149 -6.23 4.55 -6.46
CA PRO A 149 -7.20 3.72 -5.75
C PRO A 149 -7.33 2.33 -6.39
N GLY A 150 -7.55 1.30 -5.57
CA GLY A 150 -7.85 -0.04 -6.06
C GLY A 150 -9.19 -0.09 -6.81
N LEU A 151 -9.36 -1.02 -7.76
CA LEU A 151 -10.61 -1.17 -8.50
C LEU A 151 -11.80 -1.45 -7.56
N GLU A 152 -11.57 -2.18 -6.47
CA GLU A 152 -12.61 -2.42 -5.46
C GLU A 152 -13.02 -1.14 -4.72
N GLN A 153 -12.08 -0.21 -4.52
CA GLN A 153 -12.38 1.08 -3.91
C GLN A 153 -13.18 1.98 -4.85
N LEU A 154 -13.02 1.80 -6.17
CA LEU A 154 -13.76 2.55 -7.19
C LEU A 154 -15.13 1.93 -7.49
N GLY A 155 -15.23 0.60 -7.58
CA GLY A 155 -16.35 -0.08 -8.18
C GLY A 155 -17.02 -1.19 -7.36
N ASN A 156 -16.71 -1.36 -6.07
CA ASN A 156 -17.46 -2.32 -5.26
C ASN A 156 -18.94 -1.95 -5.14
N PRO A 157 -19.82 -2.95 -5.06
CA PRO A 157 -21.26 -2.71 -4.91
C PRO A 157 -21.56 -1.83 -3.70
N VAL A 158 -22.39 -0.81 -3.88
CA VAL A 158 -22.85 0.04 -2.78
C VAL A 158 -23.91 -0.70 -1.98
N LEU A 159 -23.64 -0.88 -0.70
CA LEU A 159 -24.53 -1.51 0.28
C LEU A 159 -24.97 -0.51 1.33
N GLU A 160 -26.26 -0.46 1.59
CA GLU A 160 -26.86 0.35 2.65
C GLU A 160 -27.32 -0.57 3.79
N THR A 161 -26.92 -0.24 5.00
CA THR A 161 -27.35 -0.95 6.21
C THR A 161 -28.09 0.02 7.11
N PRO A 162 -29.42 0.03 7.07
CA PRO A 162 -30.21 0.89 7.92
C PRO A 162 -30.14 0.46 9.40
N ASN A 163 -30.45 1.40 10.28
CA ASN A 163 -30.48 1.18 11.73
C ASN A 163 -29.15 0.72 12.35
N THR A 164 -28.02 1.13 11.75
CA THR A 164 -26.69 0.90 12.32
C THR A 164 -26.48 1.87 13.50
N ARG A 165 -26.09 1.33 14.65
CA ARG A 165 -25.79 2.16 15.83
C ARG A 165 -24.36 2.67 15.74
N ILE A 166 -24.20 3.99 15.71
CA ILE A 166 -22.89 4.65 15.74
C ILE A 166 -22.85 5.61 16.93
N PHE A 167 -21.77 5.54 17.70
CA PHE A 167 -21.51 6.49 18.76
C PHE A 167 -20.92 7.77 18.16
N ASP A 168 -21.60 8.88 18.37
CA ASP A 168 -21.15 10.20 17.97
C ASP A 168 -20.27 10.80 19.08
N PHE A 169 -18.98 10.90 18.81
CA PHE A 169 -18.01 11.45 19.76
C PHE A 169 -18.16 12.95 19.99
N VAL A 170 -18.86 13.68 19.11
CA VAL A 170 -19.09 15.12 19.24
C VAL A 170 -20.25 15.39 20.21
N THR A 171 -21.34 14.64 20.07
CA THR A 171 -22.53 14.80 20.91
C THR A 171 -22.53 13.90 22.14
N GLY A 172 -21.67 12.88 22.20
CA GLY A 172 -21.61 11.88 23.26
C GLY A 172 -22.81 10.92 23.27
N GLN A 173 -23.57 10.83 22.19
CA GLN A 173 -24.78 10.02 22.09
C GLN A 173 -24.65 8.94 21.01
N THR A 174 -25.47 7.89 21.16
CA THR A 174 -25.58 6.85 20.11
C THR A 174 -26.73 7.23 19.18
N ALA A 175 -26.39 7.40 17.89
CA ALA A 175 -27.36 7.66 16.82
C ALA A 175 -27.62 6.39 16.01
N LEU A 176 -28.84 6.26 15.50
CA LEU A 176 -29.20 5.27 14.48
C LEU A 176 -29.03 5.92 13.10
N VAL A 177 -28.16 5.34 12.30
CA VAL A 177 -27.86 5.86 10.96
C VAL A 177 -28.01 4.75 9.91
N THR A 178 -28.14 5.14 8.65
CA THR A 178 -27.95 4.23 7.53
C THR A 178 -26.46 4.24 7.16
N ALA A 179 -25.76 3.13 7.43
CA ALA A 179 -24.38 2.97 7.00
C ALA A 179 -24.34 2.64 5.52
N VAL A 180 -23.60 3.42 4.74
CA VAL A 180 -23.35 3.18 3.31
C VAL A 180 -21.92 2.73 3.15
N THR A 181 -21.72 1.58 2.51
CA THR A 181 -20.41 1.02 2.19
C THR A 181 -20.35 0.61 0.72
N GLY A 182 -19.20 0.74 0.10
CA GLY A 182 -19.04 0.37 -1.32
C GLY A 182 -17.91 1.16 -1.98
N GLY A 183 -17.82 1.07 -3.29
CA GLY A 183 -16.87 1.83 -4.09
C GLY A 183 -17.28 3.29 -4.26
N ASN A 184 -16.29 4.13 -4.51
CA ASN A 184 -16.48 5.53 -4.89
C ASN A 184 -15.69 5.79 -6.19
N PRO A 185 -16.35 5.98 -7.33
CA PRO A 185 -15.69 6.21 -8.61
C PRO A 185 -14.96 7.56 -8.72
N ASP A 186 -15.24 8.50 -7.82
CA ASP A 186 -14.67 9.84 -7.83
C ASP A 186 -13.34 9.93 -7.04
N LEU A 187 -12.79 8.80 -6.56
CA LEU A 187 -11.51 8.79 -5.88
C LEU A 187 -10.38 9.17 -6.84
N LEU A 188 -9.51 10.03 -6.37
CA LEU A 188 -8.32 10.49 -7.08
C LEU A 188 -7.08 9.71 -6.63
N ALA A 189 -6.03 9.74 -7.46
CA ALA A 189 -4.72 9.28 -7.03
C ALA A 189 -4.22 10.13 -5.86
N ASP A 190 -3.57 9.48 -4.90
CA ASP A 190 -2.98 10.13 -3.74
C ASP A 190 -1.45 10.20 -3.84
N SER A 191 -0.84 10.97 -2.97
CA SER A 191 0.62 10.99 -2.82
C SER A 191 0.99 10.98 -1.35
N ARG A 192 1.98 10.17 -1.02
CA ARG A 192 2.49 10.02 0.34
C ARG A 192 4.00 10.23 0.37
N THR A 193 4.45 11.01 1.34
CA THR A 193 5.87 11.18 1.64
C THR A 193 6.13 10.66 3.04
N VAL A 194 7.09 9.74 3.17
CA VAL A 194 7.44 9.12 4.43
C VAL A 194 8.93 9.29 4.70
N TRP A 195 9.26 9.77 5.90
CA TRP A 195 10.61 9.79 6.45
C TRP A 195 10.70 8.80 7.58
N LYS A 196 11.74 8.01 7.59
CA LYS A 196 12.03 7.10 8.71
C LYS A 196 13.44 7.33 9.19
N LEU A 197 13.59 7.49 10.48
CA LEU A 197 14.87 7.59 11.16
C LEU A 197 14.92 6.53 12.26
N GLY A 198 15.99 5.77 12.31
CA GLY A 198 16.18 4.75 13.32
C GLY A 198 17.61 4.73 13.84
N GLY A 199 17.79 4.32 15.07
CA GLY A 199 19.10 4.18 15.68
C GLY A 199 19.12 3.09 16.74
N THR A 200 20.20 2.33 16.77
CA THR A 200 20.49 1.38 17.84
C THR A 200 21.88 1.66 18.38
N TRP A 201 21.97 1.82 19.69
CA TRP A 201 23.21 2.11 20.38
C TRP A 201 23.42 1.17 21.58
N ARG A 202 24.59 0.54 21.62
CA ARG A 202 25.05 -0.33 22.68
C ARG A 202 26.19 0.34 23.42
N PRO A 203 25.94 1.18 24.46
CA PRO A 203 26.98 2.00 25.09
C PRO A 203 28.04 1.18 25.81
N PHE A 204 27.71 -0.01 26.31
CA PHE A 204 28.61 -0.78 27.19
C PHE A 204 28.98 -2.15 26.57
N GLU A 205 30.23 -2.60 26.80
CA GLU A 205 30.73 -3.90 26.35
C GLU A 205 30.28 -5.08 27.20
N LYS A 206 30.20 -4.81 28.50
CA LYS A 206 29.97 -5.86 29.50
C LYS A 206 28.53 -5.90 30.01
N THR A 207 27.72 -4.94 29.62
CA THR A 207 26.33 -4.83 30.05
C THR A 207 25.43 -4.91 28.81
N ASP A 208 24.52 -5.80 28.87
CA ASP A 208 23.57 -6.01 27.75
C ASP A 208 22.46 -4.93 27.79
N LEU A 209 22.85 -3.70 27.43
CA LEU A 209 21.95 -2.55 27.30
C LEU A 209 21.87 -2.12 25.83
N ASP A 210 20.70 -2.31 25.24
CA ASP A 210 20.35 -1.83 23.91
C ASP A 210 19.41 -0.62 24.00
N LEU A 211 19.85 0.51 23.47
CA LEU A 211 19.02 1.69 23.30
C LEU A 211 18.56 1.76 21.84
N ARG A 212 17.26 1.77 21.63
CA ARG A 212 16.65 1.85 20.30
C ARG A 212 15.72 3.05 20.21
N MET A 213 15.81 3.77 19.10
CA MET A 213 14.94 4.87 18.75
C MET A 213 14.47 4.69 17.31
N ASP A 214 13.17 4.82 17.09
CA ASP A 214 12.55 4.80 15.77
C ASP A 214 11.57 5.99 15.65
N TYR A 215 11.62 6.69 14.51
CA TYR A 215 10.73 7.78 14.15
C TYR A 215 10.22 7.57 12.73
N THR A 216 8.92 7.79 12.56
CA THR A 216 8.25 7.70 11.22
C THR A 216 7.27 8.85 11.07
#